data_4f8933e9de14b988374b832bb53f4571
#
_entry.id   4f8933e9de14b988374b832bb53f4571
#
_cell.length_a   1.000
_cell.length_b   1.000
_cell.length_c   1.000
_cell.angle_alpha   90.00
_cell.angle_beta   90.00
_cell.angle_gamma   90.00
#
_symmetry.space_group_name_H-M   'P 1'
#
loop_
_entity.id
_entity.type
_entity.pdbx_description
1 polymer ?
#
loop_
_entity_poly.entity_id
_entity_poly.type
_entity_poly.pdbx_seq_one_letter_code
_entity_poly.pdbx_strand_id
1 'polypeptide(L)'
;EIVFIAVGTPPGEDGTPDLTAVKAVAHEIADAIQEYTIVVNKSTVPVGSGDMVEQIILSHGVEPEKFDVVSNPEFLREGSAIHDTLVPDRIVIGAKKREAAVKLVELYSPLERPMLITSLQSAELIKYASNSFLATKISFINAISRLCEICGADVTDVAKGMGSDQRIGSQFLQAGLGWGGSCFPKDVQGLVAV
;
A
#
# COMPACT_ATOMS: atom_id res chain seq x y z
N GLU A 1 8.73 9.39 19.95
CA GLU A 1 8.52 10.13 18.69
C GLU A 1 7.97 9.20 17.60
N ILE A 2 7.29 9.76 16.55
CA ILE A 2 6.84 8.99 15.38
C ILE A 2 7.34 9.72 14.13
N VAL A 3 8.10 9.02 13.29
CA VAL A 3 8.68 9.55 12.04
C VAL A 3 8.16 8.74 10.86
N PHE A 4 7.65 9.41 9.82
CA PHE A 4 7.10 8.77 8.63
C PHE A 4 8.08 8.84 7.45
N ILE A 5 8.41 7.68 6.88
CA ILE A 5 9.07 7.56 5.59
C ILE A 5 7.96 7.61 4.52
N ALA A 6 7.86 8.73 3.82
CA ALA A 6 6.83 9.00 2.80
C ALA A 6 7.47 9.53 1.51
N VAL A 7 8.40 8.75 0.96
CA VAL A 7 9.16 9.08 -0.25
C VAL A 7 8.71 8.26 -1.45
N GLY A 8 9.01 8.74 -2.66
CA GLY A 8 8.70 8.02 -3.89
C GLY A 8 9.53 6.73 -4.03
N THR A 9 8.90 5.71 -4.60
CA THR A 9 9.53 4.41 -4.94
C THR A 9 9.26 4.12 -6.42
N PRO A 10 9.93 4.84 -7.36
CA PRO A 10 9.70 4.65 -8.79
C PRO A 10 10.14 3.24 -9.24
N PRO A 11 9.63 2.73 -10.36
CA PRO A 11 10.12 1.47 -10.91
C PRO A 11 11.55 1.64 -11.43
N GLY A 12 12.42 0.68 -11.13
CA GLY A 12 13.72 0.53 -11.74
C GLY A 12 13.64 -0.01 -13.18
N GLU A 13 14.77 -0.17 -13.84
CA GLU A 13 14.85 -0.66 -15.23
C GLU A 13 14.31 -2.10 -15.38
N ASP A 14 14.41 -2.92 -14.35
CA ASP A 14 13.93 -4.29 -14.27
C ASP A 14 12.46 -4.39 -13.76
N GLY A 15 11.81 -3.26 -13.49
CA GLY A 15 10.46 -3.19 -12.94
C GLY A 15 10.39 -3.35 -11.41
N THR A 16 11.50 -3.63 -10.72
CA THR A 16 11.53 -3.62 -9.25
C THR A 16 11.46 -2.20 -8.72
N PRO A 17 10.81 -1.96 -7.56
CA PRO A 17 10.80 -0.63 -6.96
C PRO A 17 12.20 -0.15 -6.54
N ASP A 18 12.59 1.05 -6.95
CA ASP A 18 13.82 1.69 -6.48
C ASP A 18 13.64 2.19 -5.03
N LEU A 19 14.41 1.60 -4.13
CA LEU A 19 14.39 1.91 -2.69
C LEU A 19 15.49 2.87 -2.25
N THR A 20 16.22 3.47 -3.19
CA THR A 20 17.33 4.38 -2.88
C THR A 20 16.91 5.50 -1.93
N ALA A 21 15.77 6.15 -2.18
CA ALA A 21 15.25 7.21 -1.31
C ALA A 21 14.85 6.69 0.07
N VAL A 22 14.22 5.51 0.14
CA VAL A 22 13.84 4.87 1.42
C VAL A 22 15.07 4.56 2.26
N LYS A 23 16.12 4.01 1.64
CA LYS A 23 17.40 3.70 2.32
C LYS A 23 18.07 4.98 2.81
N ALA A 24 18.15 6.02 1.97
CA ALA A 24 18.75 7.29 2.35
C ALA A 24 18.06 7.89 3.59
N VAL A 25 16.73 7.95 3.60
CA VAL A 25 15.97 8.45 4.75
C VAL A 25 16.14 7.55 5.98
N ALA A 26 16.24 6.24 5.81
CA ALA A 26 16.50 5.33 6.93
C ALA A 26 17.88 5.58 7.59
N HIS A 27 18.92 5.90 6.80
CA HIS A 27 20.23 6.32 7.31
C HIS A 27 20.14 7.65 8.07
N GLU A 28 19.46 8.66 7.50
CA GLU A 28 19.28 9.97 8.16
C GLU A 28 18.51 9.85 9.48
N ILE A 29 17.46 9.02 9.52
CA ILE A 29 16.72 8.73 10.75
C ILE A 29 17.63 8.07 11.79
N ALA A 30 18.43 7.08 11.38
CA ALA A 30 19.34 6.39 12.29
C ALA A 30 20.33 7.36 12.97
N ASP A 31 20.87 8.33 12.22
CA ASP A 31 21.78 9.34 12.75
C ASP A 31 21.07 10.34 13.69
N ALA A 32 19.76 10.50 13.57
CA ALA A 32 18.96 11.47 14.33
C ALA A 32 18.32 10.89 15.61
N ILE A 33 18.18 9.55 15.73
CA ILE A 33 17.53 8.92 16.88
C ILE A 33 18.30 9.21 18.17
N GLN A 34 17.66 9.90 19.10
CA GLN A 34 18.18 10.15 20.46
C GLN A 34 17.32 9.49 21.53
N GLU A 35 15.99 9.43 21.33
CA GLU A 35 15.01 8.83 22.21
C GLU A 35 14.18 7.78 21.46
N TYR A 36 13.32 7.06 22.19
CA TYR A 36 12.48 6.03 21.56
C TYR A 36 11.66 6.58 20.39
N THR A 37 11.87 6.03 19.22
CA THR A 37 11.27 6.50 17.96
C THR A 37 10.60 5.35 17.21
N ILE A 38 9.36 5.56 16.78
CA ILE A 38 8.66 4.65 15.86
C ILE A 38 8.87 5.15 14.43
N VAL A 39 9.57 4.36 13.64
CA VAL A 39 9.82 4.63 12.22
C VAL A 39 8.73 3.98 11.38
N VAL A 40 7.89 4.79 10.77
CA VAL A 40 6.73 4.33 10.02
C VAL A 40 7.01 4.37 8.52
N ASN A 41 7.08 3.21 7.89
CA ASN A 41 7.17 3.11 6.45
C ASN A 41 5.78 3.30 5.82
N LYS A 42 5.53 4.50 5.28
CA LYS A 42 4.28 4.88 4.61
C LYS A 42 4.33 4.66 3.11
N SER A 43 5.53 4.71 2.52
CA SER A 43 5.76 4.46 1.10
C SER A 43 5.33 3.04 0.71
N THR A 44 4.89 2.87 -0.54
CA THR A 44 4.64 1.53 -1.10
C THR A 44 5.96 0.85 -1.41
N VAL A 45 6.27 -0.22 -0.72
CA VAL A 45 7.56 -0.91 -0.75
C VAL A 45 7.38 -2.42 -0.85
N PRO A 46 8.34 -3.17 -1.43
CA PRO A 46 8.33 -4.63 -1.46
C PRO A 46 8.27 -5.26 -0.07
N VAL A 47 7.79 -6.50 -0.03
CA VAL A 47 7.80 -7.31 1.18
C VAL A 47 9.24 -7.48 1.70
N GLY A 48 9.43 -7.23 3.01
CA GLY A 48 10.74 -7.25 3.66
C GLY A 48 11.42 -5.88 3.78
N SER A 49 10.82 -4.83 3.24
CA SER A 49 11.40 -3.47 3.33
C SER A 49 11.41 -2.93 4.77
N GLY A 50 10.44 -3.31 5.60
CA GLY A 50 10.46 -2.96 7.02
C GLY A 50 11.66 -3.58 7.75
N ASP A 51 11.96 -4.85 7.45
CA ASP A 51 13.15 -5.52 7.99
C ASP A 51 14.44 -4.86 7.47
N MET A 52 14.48 -4.46 6.20
CA MET A 52 15.62 -3.72 5.64
C MET A 52 15.85 -2.39 6.36
N VAL A 53 14.81 -1.61 6.61
CA VAL A 53 14.90 -0.33 7.36
C VAL A 53 15.42 -0.58 8.76
N GLU A 54 14.93 -1.61 9.46
CA GLU A 54 15.41 -2.00 10.78
C GLU A 54 16.91 -2.34 10.76
N GLN A 55 17.36 -3.11 9.76
CA GLN A 55 18.79 -3.48 9.64
C GLN A 55 19.67 -2.25 9.35
N ILE A 56 19.20 -1.29 8.57
CA ILE A 56 19.93 -0.03 8.34
C ILE A 56 20.11 0.70 9.67
N ILE A 57 19.06 0.89 10.45
CA ILE A 57 19.11 1.61 11.72
C ILE A 57 20.05 0.90 12.71
N LEU A 58 19.95 -0.42 12.82
CA LEU A 58 20.86 -1.23 13.66
C LEU A 58 22.32 -1.10 13.23
N SER A 59 22.60 -1.01 11.91
CA SER A 59 23.96 -0.86 11.39
C SER A 59 24.65 0.45 11.79
N HIS A 60 23.86 1.47 12.17
CA HIS A 60 24.35 2.74 12.74
C HIS A 60 24.64 2.65 14.25
N GLY A 61 24.44 1.48 14.86
CA GLY A 61 24.71 1.29 16.30
C GLY A 61 23.57 1.78 17.20
N VAL A 62 22.39 2.04 16.64
CA VAL A 62 21.20 2.36 17.44
C VAL A 62 20.74 1.10 18.18
N GLU A 63 20.53 1.23 19.48
CA GLU A 63 20.09 0.12 20.34
C GLU A 63 18.65 -0.33 19.95
N PRO A 64 18.36 -1.66 19.90
CA PRO A 64 17.04 -2.18 19.49
C PRO A 64 15.86 -1.71 20.36
N GLU A 65 16.14 -1.24 21.56
CA GLU A 65 15.16 -0.71 22.51
C GLU A 65 14.77 0.73 22.21
N LYS A 66 15.56 1.43 21.40
CA LYS A 66 15.34 2.86 21.05
C LYS A 66 14.44 3.07 19.86
N PHE A 67 14.09 2.02 19.13
CA PHE A 67 13.21 2.19 18.00
C PHE A 67 12.35 0.95 17.69
N ASP A 68 11.30 1.15 16.94
CA ASP A 68 10.53 0.12 16.28
C ASP A 68 10.21 0.55 14.84
N VAL A 69 10.15 -0.42 13.92
CA VAL A 69 9.72 -0.18 12.55
C VAL A 69 8.29 -0.67 12.37
N VAL A 70 7.47 0.14 11.71
CA VAL A 70 6.07 -0.16 11.40
C VAL A 70 5.83 0.06 9.92
N SER A 71 5.13 -0.86 9.26
CA SER A 71 4.62 -0.69 7.90
C SER A 71 3.16 -0.21 7.96
N ASN A 72 2.91 0.98 7.40
CA ASN A 72 1.57 1.58 7.37
C ASN A 72 1.28 2.10 5.96
N PRO A 73 1.00 1.22 4.99
CA PRO A 73 0.78 1.61 3.61
C PRO A 73 -0.44 2.53 3.46
N GLU A 74 -0.38 3.43 2.48
CA GLU A 74 -1.48 4.29 2.09
C GLU A 74 -2.38 3.60 1.04
N PHE A 75 -3.66 3.99 0.97
CA PHE A 75 -4.63 3.50 -0.01
C PHE A 75 -5.37 4.67 -0.68
N LEU A 76 -4.63 5.73 -0.96
CA LEU A 76 -5.16 6.97 -1.52
C LEU A 76 -5.46 6.81 -3.02
N ARG A 77 -6.49 7.53 -3.46
CA ARG A 77 -6.84 7.63 -4.89
C ARG A 77 -6.47 9.00 -5.43
N GLU A 78 -5.95 9.04 -6.64
CA GLU A 78 -5.70 10.29 -7.34
C GLU A 78 -7.02 11.08 -7.46
N GLY A 79 -6.95 12.38 -7.14
CA GLY A 79 -8.12 13.27 -7.14
C GLY A 79 -8.92 13.31 -5.83
N SER A 80 -8.75 12.33 -4.90
CA SER A 80 -9.45 12.32 -3.61
C SER A 80 -8.54 12.09 -2.41
N ALA A 81 -7.23 12.29 -2.55
CA ALA A 81 -6.22 11.94 -1.56
C ALA A 81 -6.48 12.54 -0.15
N ILE A 82 -6.93 13.79 -0.07
CA ILE A 82 -7.25 14.43 1.21
C ILE A 82 -8.44 13.73 1.88
N HIS A 83 -9.51 13.47 1.11
CA HIS A 83 -10.66 12.74 1.61
C HIS A 83 -10.27 11.34 2.08
N ASP A 84 -9.53 10.60 1.26
CA ASP A 84 -9.12 9.23 1.56
C ASP A 84 -8.16 9.15 2.77
N THR A 85 -7.43 10.24 3.06
CA THR A 85 -6.60 10.36 4.27
C THR A 85 -7.45 10.54 5.53
N LEU A 86 -8.48 11.39 5.45
CA LEU A 86 -9.32 11.73 6.61
C LEU A 86 -10.46 10.72 6.82
N VAL A 87 -10.91 10.05 5.76
CA VAL A 87 -12.02 9.10 5.76
C VAL A 87 -11.60 7.80 5.05
N PRO A 88 -10.52 7.13 5.49
CA PRO A 88 -10.06 5.90 4.85
C PRO A 88 -11.04 4.74 5.07
N ASP A 89 -11.17 3.84 4.09
CA ASP A 89 -11.94 2.60 4.25
C ASP A 89 -11.36 1.70 5.35
N ARG A 90 -10.03 1.69 5.48
CA ARG A 90 -9.29 0.97 6.51
C ARG A 90 -7.89 1.57 6.68
N ILE A 91 -7.31 1.31 7.85
CA ILE A 91 -5.91 1.61 8.19
C ILE A 91 -5.22 0.28 8.48
N VAL A 92 -4.09 0.01 7.81
CA VAL A 92 -3.30 -1.21 8.00
C VAL A 92 -2.02 -0.85 8.73
N ILE A 93 -1.76 -1.56 9.82
CA ILE A 93 -0.60 -1.33 10.70
C ILE A 93 0.14 -2.67 10.85
N GLY A 94 1.29 -2.77 10.22
CA GLY A 94 2.19 -3.92 10.34
C GLY A 94 3.30 -3.63 11.34
N ALA A 95 3.42 -4.41 12.40
CA ALA A 95 4.45 -4.22 13.41
C ALA A 95 4.94 -5.56 13.99
N LYS A 96 6.20 -5.61 14.44
CA LYS A 96 6.75 -6.74 15.18
C LYS A 96 6.30 -6.72 16.64
N LYS A 97 6.32 -5.54 17.26
CA LYS A 97 5.91 -5.34 18.66
C LYS A 97 4.51 -4.72 18.72
N ARG A 98 3.68 -5.27 19.60
CA ARG A 98 2.31 -4.78 19.79
C ARG A 98 2.27 -3.34 20.29
N GLU A 99 3.23 -2.96 21.13
CA GLU A 99 3.35 -1.64 21.72
C GLU A 99 3.50 -0.54 20.65
N ALA A 100 4.33 -0.79 19.64
CA ALA A 100 4.48 0.11 18.50
C ALA A 100 3.18 0.23 17.69
N ALA A 101 2.48 -0.88 17.45
CA ALA A 101 1.19 -0.86 16.77
C ALA A 101 0.15 -0.05 17.55
N VAL A 102 0.09 -0.20 18.88
CA VAL A 102 -0.85 0.55 19.74
C VAL A 102 -0.63 2.06 19.64
N LYS A 103 0.62 2.52 19.55
CA LYS A 103 0.92 3.95 19.35
C LYS A 103 0.37 4.51 18.05
N LEU A 104 0.40 3.73 16.98
CA LEU A 104 -0.23 4.13 15.72
C LEU A 104 -1.77 4.06 15.80
N VAL A 105 -2.32 3.09 16.51
CA VAL A 105 -3.77 3.05 16.78
C VAL A 105 -4.21 4.29 17.53
N GLU A 106 -3.48 4.72 18.58
CA GLU A 106 -3.73 5.95 19.30
C GLU A 106 -3.71 7.18 18.37
N LEU A 107 -2.68 7.26 17.49
CA LEU A 107 -2.54 8.35 16.50
C LEU A 107 -3.73 8.43 15.53
N TYR A 108 -4.19 7.28 15.04
CA TYR A 108 -5.27 7.22 14.06
C TYR A 108 -6.67 7.11 14.66
N SER A 109 -6.80 6.92 15.97
CA SER A 109 -8.09 6.76 16.64
C SER A 109 -9.10 7.88 16.37
N PRO A 110 -8.68 9.18 16.25
CA PRO A 110 -9.63 10.26 15.95
C PRO A 110 -10.34 10.13 14.60
N LEU A 111 -9.81 9.31 13.67
CA LEU A 111 -10.44 9.08 12.39
C LEU A 111 -11.64 8.13 12.47
N GLU A 112 -11.80 7.37 13.56
CA GLU A 112 -12.90 6.43 13.79
C GLU A 112 -13.09 5.43 12.62
N ARG A 113 -11.97 4.88 12.11
CA ARG A 113 -11.97 3.95 10.96
C ARG A 113 -11.50 2.55 11.35
N PRO A 114 -11.93 1.52 10.61
CA PRO A 114 -11.43 0.16 10.84
C PRO A 114 -9.91 0.09 10.77
N MET A 115 -9.28 -0.52 11.77
CA MET A 115 -7.83 -0.71 11.84
C MET A 115 -7.50 -2.20 11.87
N LEU A 116 -6.56 -2.60 11.02
CA LEU A 116 -6.03 -3.95 10.96
C LEU A 116 -4.59 -3.95 11.46
N ILE A 117 -4.33 -4.63 12.58
CA ILE A 117 -2.97 -4.87 13.07
C ILE A 117 -2.50 -6.23 12.55
N THR A 118 -1.31 -6.27 11.95
CA THR A 118 -0.75 -7.47 11.34
C THR A 118 0.80 -7.45 11.39
N SER A 119 1.47 -8.40 10.72
CA SER A 119 2.94 -8.39 10.56
C SER A 119 3.38 -7.33 9.55
N LEU A 120 4.67 -6.94 9.58
CA LEU A 120 5.28 -6.05 8.59
C LEU A 120 5.02 -6.55 7.18
N GLN A 121 5.38 -7.80 6.91
CA GLN A 121 5.27 -8.45 5.60
C GLN A 121 3.83 -8.50 5.10
N SER A 122 2.87 -8.80 5.98
CA SER A 122 1.45 -8.81 5.61
C SER A 122 0.95 -7.42 5.24
N ALA A 123 1.34 -6.38 5.99
CA ALA A 123 0.96 -5.00 5.69
C ALA A 123 1.52 -4.54 4.34
N GLU A 124 2.77 -4.85 4.05
CA GLU A 124 3.42 -4.56 2.77
C GLU A 124 2.73 -5.28 1.61
N LEU A 125 2.46 -6.59 1.76
CA LEU A 125 1.79 -7.38 0.73
C LEU A 125 0.35 -6.93 0.48
N ILE A 126 -0.40 -6.52 1.51
CA ILE A 126 -1.79 -6.05 1.37
C ILE A 126 -1.89 -4.90 0.37
N LYS A 127 -0.92 -3.98 0.36
CA LYS A 127 -0.92 -2.86 -0.61
C LYS A 127 -0.79 -3.36 -2.04
N TYR A 128 0.21 -4.18 -2.32
CA TYR A 128 0.42 -4.75 -3.66
C TYR A 128 -0.75 -5.61 -4.13
N ALA A 129 -1.23 -6.50 -3.27
CA ALA A 129 -2.35 -7.39 -3.57
C ALA A 129 -3.63 -6.59 -3.85
N SER A 130 -3.91 -5.54 -3.07
CA SER A 130 -5.08 -4.69 -3.28
C SER A 130 -5.03 -3.99 -4.65
N ASN A 131 -3.92 -3.34 -4.98
CA ASN A 131 -3.79 -2.61 -6.23
C ASN A 131 -3.78 -3.56 -7.45
N SER A 132 -3.13 -4.71 -7.35
CA SER A 132 -3.14 -5.73 -8.41
C SER A 132 -4.53 -6.33 -8.62
N PHE A 133 -5.30 -6.53 -7.56
CA PHE A 133 -6.69 -6.99 -7.67
C PHE A 133 -7.59 -5.96 -8.36
N LEU A 134 -7.45 -4.66 -8.03
CA LEU A 134 -8.19 -3.60 -8.70
C LEU A 134 -7.84 -3.51 -10.19
N ALA A 135 -6.56 -3.61 -10.54
CA ALA A 135 -6.10 -3.68 -11.93
C ALA A 135 -6.68 -4.90 -12.67
N THR A 136 -6.77 -6.05 -11.98
CA THR A 136 -7.37 -7.28 -12.51
C THR A 136 -8.86 -7.09 -12.80
N LYS A 137 -9.62 -6.41 -11.94
CA LYS A 137 -11.05 -6.10 -12.17
C LYS A 137 -11.23 -5.29 -13.45
N ILE A 138 -10.40 -4.28 -13.68
CA ILE A 138 -10.45 -3.47 -14.91
C ILE A 138 -10.09 -4.31 -16.13
N SER A 139 -9.03 -5.11 -16.05
CA SER A 139 -8.64 -6.02 -17.13
C SER A 139 -9.72 -7.05 -17.45
N PHE A 140 -10.36 -7.59 -16.42
CA PHE A 140 -11.44 -8.56 -16.55
C PHE A 140 -12.65 -7.95 -17.29
N ILE A 141 -13.14 -6.78 -16.85
CA ILE A 141 -14.31 -6.18 -17.50
C ILE A 141 -14.01 -5.75 -18.94
N ASN A 142 -12.76 -5.35 -19.26
CA ASN A 142 -12.33 -5.08 -20.63
C ASN A 142 -12.30 -6.35 -21.49
N ALA A 143 -11.94 -7.49 -20.93
CA ALA A 143 -12.06 -8.77 -21.64
C ALA A 143 -13.53 -9.15 -21.90
N ILE A 144 -14.41 -8.92 -20.93
CA ILE A 144 -15.86 -9.14 -21.06
C ILE A 144 -16.46 -8.19 -22.11
N SER A 145 -15.99 -6.94 -22.22
CA SER A 145 -16.54 -6.00 -23.21
C SER A 145 -16.32 -6.52 -24.63
N ARG A 146 -15.17 -7.15 -24.93
CA ARG A 146 -14.92 -7.79 -26.24
C ARG A 146 -15.90 -8.94 -26.52
N LEU A 147 -16.23 -9.73 -25.52
CA LEU A 147 -17.25 -10.79 -25.65
C LEU A 147 -18.65 -10.18 -25.89
N CYS A 148 -18.98 -9.09 -25.22
CA CYS A 148 -20.24 -8.38 -25.43
C CYS A 148 -20.36 -7.88 -26.89
N GLU A 149 -19.29 -7.34 -27.48
CA GLU A 149 -19.26 -6.92 -28.89
C GLU A 149 -19.56 -8.11 -29.84
N ILE A 150 -19.06 -9.30 -29.53
CA ILE A 150 -19.26 -10.50 -30.35
C ILE A 150 -20.68 -11.04 -30.24
N CYS A 151 -21.28 -11.05 -29.02
CA CYS A 151 -22.60 -11.65 -28.77
C CYS A 151 -23.76 -10.66 -28.76
N GLY A 152 -23.49 -9.35 -28.94
CA GLY A 152 -24.51 -8.29 -28.96
C GLY A 152 -25.05 -7.94 -27.58
N ALA A 153 -24.29 -8.22 -26.50
CA ALA A 153 -24.62 -7.79 -25.13
C ALA A 153 -24.11 -6.38 -24.85
N ASP A 154 -24.71 -5.71 -23.87
CA ASP A 154 -24.22 -4.42 -23.35
C ASP A 154 -23.31 -4.65 -22.13
N VAL A 155 -22.04 -4.25 -22.23
CA VAL A 155 -21.06 -4.42 -21.13
C VAL A 155 -21.46 -3.63 -19.89
N THR A 156 -22.18 -2.52 -20.02
CA THR A 156 -22.65 -1.71 -18.90
C THR A 156 -23.69 -2.49 -18.08
N ASP A 157 -24.61 -3.14 -18.76
CA ASP A 157 -25.62 -3.99 -18.11
C ASP A 157 -25.00 -5.23 -17.48
N VAL A 158 -24.02 -5.85 -18.17
CA VAL A 158 -23.27 -6.98 -17.62
C VAL A 158 -22.51 -6.57 -16.36
N ALA A 159 -21.78 -5.45 -16.39
CA ALA A 159 -21.03 -4.93 -15.24
C ALA A 159 -21.96 -4.57 -14.07
N LYS A 160 -23.11 -3.98 -14.35
CA LYS A 160 -24.15 -3.66 -13.35
C LYS A 160 -24.73 -4.92 -12.74
N GLY A 161 -25.10 -5.91 -13.56
CA GLY A 161 -25.62 -7.20 -13.10
C GLY A 161 -24.63 -7.95 -12.21
N MET A 162 -23.37 -8.06 -12.66
CA MET A 162 -22.29 -8.67 -11.87
C MET A 162 -22.04 -7.91 -10.57
N GLY A 163 -21.92 -6.57 -10.66
CA GLY A 163 -21.59 -5.71 -9.53
C GLY A 163 -22.67 -5.65 -8.44
N SER A 164 -23.90 -6.09 -8.74
CA SER A 164 -25.00 -6.22 -7.77
C SER A 164 -24.78 -7.38 -6.80
N ASP A 165 -23.94 -8.36 -7.15
CA ASP A 165 -23.51 -9.40 -6.20
C ASP A 165 -22.49 -8.78 -5.20
N GLN A 166 -22.83 -8.83 -3.90
CA GLN A 166 -21.98 -8.29 -2.83
C GLN A 166 -20.57 -8.91 -2.78
N ARG A 167 -20.41 -10.15 -3.25
CA ARG A 167 -19.10 -10.83 -3.32
C ARG A 167 -18.20 -10.23 -4.39
N ILE A 168 -18.76 -9.59 -5.42
CA ILE A 168 -18.06 -8.96 -6.54
C ILE A 168 -17.92 -7.46 -6.30
N GLY A 169 -19.02 -6.78 -6.00
CA GLY A 169 -19.12 -5.34 -5.84
C GLY A 169 -18.98 -4.57 -7.17
N SER A 170 -19.60 -3.41 -7.28
CA SER A 170 -19.69 -2.62 -8.51
C SER A 170 -18.41 -1.82 -8.86
N GLN A 171 -17.53 -1.60 -7.88
CA GLN A 171 -16.35 -0.77 -8.08
C GLN A 171 -15.33 -1.45 -9.02
N PHE A 172 -14.68 -0.64 -9.88
CA PHE A 172 -13.66 -1.08 -10.83
C PHE A 172 -14.15 -2.06 -11.91
N LEU A 173 -15.46 -2.03 -12.23
CA LEU A 173 -16.07 -2.79 -13.32
C LEU A 173 -16.51 -1.87 -14.49
N GLN A 174 -15.79 -0.80 -14.74
CA GLN A 174 -16.04 0.08 -15.88
C GLN A 174 -15.07 -0.25 -17.02
N ALA A 175 -15.61 -0.76 -18.14
CA ALA A 175 -14.83 -1.01 -19.33
C ALA A 175 -14.37 0.31 -19.98
N GLY A 176 -13.15 0.33 -20.47
CA GLY A 176 -12.55 1.53 -21.07
C GLY A 176 -11.16 1.25 -21.64
N LEU A 177 -10.30 2.27 -21.69
CA LEU A 177 -8.95 2.18 -22.27
C LEU A 177 -8.02 1.20 -21.51
N GLY A 178 -8.33 0.84 -20.28
CA GLY A 178 -7.53 0.01 -19.41
C GLY A 178 -7.19 0.73 -18.09
N TRP A 179 -6.18 0.21 -17.41
CA TRP A 179 -5.66 0.83 -16.18
C TRP A 179 -4.26 1.42 -16.44
N GLY A 180 -3.87 2.39 -15.61
CA GLY A 180 -2.60 3.09 -15.74
C GLY A 180 -2.37 3.97 -14.52
N GLY A 181 -1.82 5.17 -14.74
CA GLY A 181 -1.44 6.10 -13.68
C GLY A 181 -0.10 5.78 -13.07
N SER A 182 0.23 6.44 -11.96
CA SER A 182 1.52 6.33 -11.27
C SER A 182 1.62 5.09 -10.37
N CYS A 183 0.49 4.48 -9.96
CA CYS A 183 0.44 3.44 -8.94
C CYS A 183 0.31 2.03 -9.52
N PHE A 184 -0.73 1.76 -10.33
CA PHE A 184 -1.03 0.40 -10.77
C PHE A 184 0.11 -0.27 -11.56
N PRO A 185 0.75 0.37 -12.57
CA PRO A 185 1.84 -0.26 -13.30
C PRO A 185 2.99 -0.66 -12.38
N LYS A 186 3.41 0.27 -11.52
CA LYS A 186 4.49 0.09 -10.56
C LYS A 186 4.19 -1.04 -9.55
N ASP A 187 2.97 -1.04 -9.00
CA ASP A 187 2.62 -1.98 -7.93
C ASP A 187 2.36 -3.40 -8.47
N VAL A 188 1.80 -3.52 -9.69
CA VAL A 188 1.66 -4.82 -10.38
C VAL A 188 3.04 -5.41 -10.70
N GLN A 189 3.97 -4.60 -11.22
CA GLN A 189 5.35 -5.04 -11.47
C GLN A 189 6.05 -5.41 -10.16
N GLY A 190 5.88 -4.60 -9.11
CA GLY A 190 6.44 -4.89 -7.79
C GLY A 190 5.92 -6.21 -7.19
N LEU A 191 4.65 -6.57 -7.43
CA LEU A 191 4.12 -7.86 -7.00
C LEU A 191 4.72 -9.04 -7.80
N VAL A 192 4.99 -8.85 -9.09
CA VAL A 192 5.61 -9.90 -9.92
C VAL A 192 7.06 -10.16 -9.52
N ALA A 193 7.74 -9.15 -8.95
CA ALA A 193 9.13 -9.24 -8.51
C ALA A 193 9.32 -9.87 -7.11
N VAL A 194 8.23 -10.16 -6.38
CA VAL A 194 8.25 -10.86 -5.08
C VAL A 194 8.35 -12.37 -5.29
#